data_04e7600496fede62e3bb13d3e1e5ad86
#
_entry.id   04e7600496fede62e3bb13d3e1e5ad86
#
_cell.length_a   1.000
_cell.length_b   1.000
_cell.length_c   1.000
_cell.angle_alpha   90.00
_cell.angle_beta   90.00
_cell.angle_gamma   90.00
#
_symmetry.space_group_name_H-M   'P 1'
#
loop_
_entity.id
_entity.type
_entity.pdbx_description
1 polymer ?
#
loop_
_entity_poly.entity_id
_entity_poly.type
_entity_poly.pdbx_seq_one_letter_code
_entity_poly.pdbx_strand_id
1 'polypeptide(L)'
;HVGEFGPPIFSPQIISQGDYHNNGVWPYVTSFWGKAAAKAGNETALMHALACNVRTASLYATNYENYSFNTGNPYTTLINSPNMLWGLSGFMGLFHRTFFGFEFTQEGLSLKPFVPTVLAGTRKLEAFPYRNMQLDITVSGSGNEIASCLVDGQPADAFVPADWTGKHTVEIVMKGEHKPSSINLVGYIGMPETPVVQLSAGKL
;
A
#
# COMPACT_ATOMS: atom_id res chain seq x y z
N HIS A 1 -13.24 -1.72 -7.68
CA HIS A 1 -14.17 -1.17 -6.70
C HIS A 1 -13.52 -1.14 -5.33
N VAL A 2 -13.62 -0.02 -4.64
CA VAL A 2 -13.05 0.21 -3.32
C VAL A 2 -14.05 1.02 -2.50
N GLY A 3 -14.17 0.71 -1.21
CA GLY A 3 -15.02 1.46 -0.28
C GLY A 3 -14.33 2.68 0.31
N GLU A 4 -15.09 3.50 1.02
CA GLU A 4 -14.57 4.67 1.73
C GLU A 4 -13.46 4.30 2.72
N PHE A 5 -13.56 3.12 3.34
CA PHE A 5 -12.63 2.65 4.38
C PHE A 5 -11.52 1.74 3.86
N GLY A 6 -11.52 1.44 2.56
CA GLY A 6 -10.52 0.64 1.90
C GLY A 6 -11.08 -0.42 0.95
N PRO A 7 -10.21 -1.20 0.30
CA PRO A 7 -10.62 -2.31 -0.56
C PRO A 7 -11.14 -3.47 0.30
N PRO A 8 -12.25 -4.11 -0.09
CA PRO A 8 -12.71 -5.32 0.57
C PRO A 8 -11.79 -6.50 0.20
N ILE A 9 -11.75 -7.52 1.05
CA ILE A 9 -11.05 -8.77 0.73
C ILE A 9 -11.71 -9.48 -0.45
N PHE A 10 -13.04 -9.50 -0.49
CA PHE A 10 -13.82 -10.07 -1.58
C PHE A 10 -14.64 -8.99 -2.29
N SER A 11 -14.76 -9.15 -3.60
CA SER A 11 -15.65 -8.36 -4.44
C SER A 11 -16.14 -9.23 -5.60
N PRO A 12 -17.45 -9.40 -5.77
CA PRO A 12 -18.55 -8.94 -4.92
C PRO A 12 -18.64 -9.68 -3.59
N GLN A 13 -19.45 -9.18 -2.67
CA GLN A 13 -19.74 -9.85 -1.41
C GLN A 13 -20.40 -11.21 -1.67
N ILE A 14 -19.81 -12.28 -1.14
CA ILE A 14 -20.21 -13.65 -1.45
C ILE A 14 -21.26 -14.19 -0.45
N ILE A 15 -21.14 -13.78 0.80
CA ILE A 15 -21.97 -14.28 1.89
C ILE A 15 -22.59 -13.08 2.62
N SER A 16 -23.91 -13.15 2.82
CA SER A 16 -24.65 -12.18 3.62
C SER A 16 -24.53 -12.52 5.12
N GLN A 17 -23.32 -12.51 5.64
CA GLN A 17 -23.02 -12.70 7.07
C GLN A 17 -22.26 -11.50 7.61
N GLY A 18 -22.03 -11.47 8.92
CA GLY A 18 -21.30 -10.39 9.55
C GLY A 18 -19.91 -10.15 8.96
N ASP A 19 -19.42 -8.95 9.14
CA ASP A 19 -18.19 -8.47 8.54
C ASP A 19 -16.96 -9.21 9.10
N TYR A 20 -16.23 -9.90 8.24
CA TYR A 20 -14.93 -10.52 8.52
C TYR A 20 -14.13 -10.67 7.21
N HIS A 21 -13.95 -11.89 6.68
CA HIS A 21 -13.37 -12.04 5.33
C HIS A 21 -14.32 -11.50 4.26
N ASN A 22 -15.61 -11.72 4.45
CA ASN A 22 -16.65 -11.16 3.61
C ASN A 22 -17.05 -9.79 4.18
N ASN A 23 -17.11 -8.78 3.32
CA ASN A 23 -17.44 -7.41 3.71
C ASN A 23 -16.47 -6.76 4.73
N GLY A 24 -15.25 -7.27 4.82
CA GLY A 24 -14.19 -6.76 5.67
C GLY A 24 -13.11 -6.00 4.90
N VAL A 25 -12.57 -4.95 5.51
CA VAL A 25 -11.37 -4.23 5.07
C VAL A 25 -10.22 -4.59 6.00
N TRP A 26 -9.15 -5.08 5.44
CA TRP A 26 -7.99 -5.52 6.18
C TRP A 26 -6.79 -4.59 5.91
N PRO A 27 -6.19 -3.96 6.91
CA PRO A 27 -5.08 -3.01 6.74
C PRO A 27 -3.90 -3.57 5.95
N TYR A 28 -3.61 -4.86 6.15
CA TYR A 28 -2.58 -5.56 5.37
C TYR A 28 -2.91 -5.58 3.87
N VAL A 29 -4.15 -5.96 3.51
CA VAL A 29 -4.62 -5.98 2.13
C VAL A 29 -4.67 -4.57 1.55
N THR A 30 -5.15 -3.59 2.32
CA THR A 30 -5.14 -2.17 1.95
C THR A 30 -3.73 -1.69 1.60
N SER A 31 -2.73 -2.12 2.37
CA SER A 31 -1.32 -1.80 2.10
C SER A 31 -0.81 -2.42 0.80
N PHE A 32 -1.20 -3.67 0.49
CA PHE A 32 -0.87 -4.30 -0.79
C PHE A 32 -1.55 -3.64 -1.97
N TRP A 33 -2.81 -3.24 -1.80
CA TRP A 33 -3.53 -2.47 -2.81
C TRP A 33 -2.84 -1.12 -3.08
N GLY A 34 -2.39 -0.41 -2.04
CA GLY A 34 -1.62 0.83 -2.16
C GLY A 34 -0.30 0.63 -2.92
N LYS A 35 0.43 -0.45 -2.64
CA LYS A 35 1.65 -0.82 -3.39
C LYS A 35 1.36 -1.10 -4.86
N ALA A 36 0.27 -1.81 -5.15
CA ALA A 36 -0.17 -2.08 -6.51
C ALA A 36 -0.57 -0.79 -7.24
N ALA A 37 -1.25 0.14 -6.54
CA ALA A 37 -1.61 1.44 -7.06
C ALA A 37 -0.38 2.28 -7.45
N ALA A 38 0.63 2.34 -6.58
CA ALA A 38 1.89 3.01 -6.88
C ALA A 38 2.58 2.40 -8.11
N LYS A 39 2.63 1.08 -8.19
CA LYS A 39 3.22 0.36 -9.33
C LYS A 39 2.45 0.61 -10.64
N ALA A 40 1.15 0.82 -10.56
CA ALA A 40 0.31 1.19 -11.70
C ALA A 40 0.33 2.70 -12.02
N GLY A 41 1.05 3.52 -11.25
CA GLY A 41 1.08 4.97 -11.40
C GLY A 41 -0.19 5.69 -10.94
N ASN A 42 -1.03 5.03 -10.12
CA ASN A 42 -2.28 5.61 -9.62
C ASN A 42 -2.08 6.27 -8.26
N GLU A 43 -1.74 7.56 -8.29
CA GLU A 43 -1.52 8.38 -7.09
C GLU A 43 -2.77 8.47 -6.21
N THR A 44 -3.95 8.64 -6.82
CA THR A 44 -5.21 8.75 -6.09
C THR A 44 -5.51 7.50 -5.27
N ALA A 45 -5.33 6.32 -5.86
CA ALA A 45 -5.53 5.05 -5.17
C ALA A 45 -4.50 4.83 -4.05
N LEU A 46 -3.24 5.19 -4.28
CA LEU A 46 -2.21 5.13 -3.24
C LEU A 46 -2.55 6.03 -2.05
N MET A 47 -2.95 7.28 -2.33
CA MET A 47 -3.32 8.23 -1.27
C MET A 47 -4.54 7.76 -0.49
N HIS A 48 -5.52 7.15 -1.16
CA HIS A 48 -6.66 6.54 -0.49
C HIS A 48 -6.24 5.39 0.43
N ALA A 49 -5.38 4.49 -0.03
CA ALA A 49 -4.86 3.39 0.81
C ALA A 49 -4.13 3.89 2.06
N LEU A 50 -3.32 4.94 1.91
CA LEU A 50 -2.65 5.60 3.03
C LEU A 50 -3.66 6.19 4.01
N ALA A 51 -4.62 6.96 3.50
CA ALA A 51 -5.65 7.61 4.32
C ALA A 51 -6.45 6.57 5.12
N CYS A 52 -6.84 5.44 4.51
CA CYS A 52 -7.53 4.36 5.21
C CYS A 52 -6.70 3.79 6.38
N ASN A 53 -5.44 3.47 6.15
CA ASN A 53 -4.57 2.91 7.18
C ASN A 53 -4.26 3.93 8.30
N VAL A 54 -3.95 5.18 7.95
CA VAL A 54 -3.68 6.24 8.93
C VAL A 54 -4.93 6.54 9.76
N ARG A 55 -6.09 6.67 9.11
CA ARG A 55 -7.36 6.97 9.77
C ARG A 55 -7.69 5.93 10.83
N THR A 56 -7.64 4.65 10.48
CA THR A 56 -7.99 3.58 11.41
C THR A 56 -6.99 3.48 12.56
N ALA A 57 -5.69 3.55 12.29
CA ALA A 57 -4.66 3.56 13.31
C ALA A 57 -4.78 4.76 14.27
N SER A 58 -5.11 5.93 13.75
CA SER A 58 -5.27 7.16 14.55
C SER A 58 -6.53 7.16 15.39
N LEU A 59 -7.66 6.71 14.86
CA LEU A 59 -8.94 6.69 15.59
C LEU A 59 -8.95 5.71 16.75
N TYR A 60 -8.30 4.57 16.58
CA TYR A 60 -8.35 3.48 17.54
C TYR A 60 -7.03 3.30 18.34
N ALA A 61 -6.01 4.09 18.02
CA ALA A 61 -4.67 4.02 18.63
C ALA A 61 -4.03 2.62 18.58
N THR A 62 -4.45 1.80 17.63
CA THR A 62 -3.95 0.43 17.42
C THR A 62 -4.25 -0.04 15.99
N ASN A 63 -3.56 -1.09 15.56
CA ASN A 63 -3.88 -1.79 14.32
C ASN A 63 -4.79 -2.98 14.63
N TYR A 64 -6.07 -2.84 14.36
CA TYR A 64 -7.00 -3.97 14.34
C TYR A 64 -6.77 -4.86 13.13
N GLU A 65 -7.17 -6.12 13.25
CA GLU A 65 -7.08 -7.10 12.17
C GLU A 65 -7.91 -6.69 10.96
N ASN A 66 -9.14 -6.25 11.21
CA ASN A 66 -10.09 -5.87 10.17
C ASN A 66 -11.06 -4.78 10.63
N TYR A 67 -11.76 -4.19 9.67
CA TYR A 67 -12.77 -3.15 9.85
C TYR A 67 -13.97 -3.46 8.97
N SER A 68 -15.16 -3.06 9.39
CA SER A 68 -16.35 -3.15 8.54
C SER A 68 -16.18 -2.32 7.27
N PHE A 69 -16.47 -2.90 6.12
CA PHE A 69 -16.42 -2.21 4.84
C PHE A 69 -17.37 -1.00 4.80
N ASN A 70 -18.54 -1.12 5.39
CA ASN A 70 -19.59 -0.10 5.34
C ASN A 70 -19.39 1.03 6.35
N THR A 71 -18.77 0.75 7.50
CA THR A 71 -18.70 1.71 8.62
C THR A 71 -17.29 2.06 9.06
N GLY A 72 -16.29 1.26 8.66
CA GLY A 72 -14.92 1.38 9.15
C GLY A 72 -14.77 1.08 10.64
N ASN A 73 -15.78 0.41 11.25
CA ASN A 73 -15.79 0.12 12.68
C ASN A 73 -15.22 -1.28 12.95
N PRO A 74 -14.19 -1.42 13.82
CA PRO A 74 -13.64 -2.73 14.16
C PRO A 74 -14.51 -3.50 15.16
N TYR A 75 -15.40 -2.83 15.89
CA TYR A 75 -16.21 -3.46 16.95
C TYR A 75 -17.49 -4.14 16.42
N THR A 76 -17.82 -3.91 15.16
CA THR A 76 -19.00 -4.54 14.52
C THR A 76 -18.64 -5.75 13.66
N THR A 77 -17.36 -6.10 13.58
CA THR A 77 -16.91 -7.28 12.85
C THR A 77 -17.08 -8.54 13.72
N LEU A 78 -17.25 -9.70 13.08
CA LEU A 78 -17.53 -10.98 13.77
C LEU A 78 -16.39 -11.41 14.69
N ILE A 79 -15.17 -11.27 14.20
CA ILE A 79 -13.94 -11.63 14.89
C ILE A 79 -12.94 -10.52 14.63
N ASN A 80 -12.28 -10.06 15.68
CA ASN A 80 -11.26 -9.03 15.55
C ASN A 80 -10.22 -9.14 16.66
N SER A 81 -9.03 -8.62 16.37
CA SER A 81 -7.94 -8.57 17.33
C SER A 81 -7.22 -7.22 17.19
N PRO A 82 -6.96 -6.51 18.29
CA PRO A 82 -6.09 -5.35 18.30
C PRO A 82 -4.61 -5.77 18.24
N ASN A 83 -3.73 -4.80 18.05
CA ASN A 83 -2.27 -4.99 18.05
C ASN A 83 -1.78 -5.99 16.99
N MET A 84 -2.38 -5.95 15.81
CA MET A 84 -2.06 -6.87 14.71
C MET A 84 -0.77 -6.48 13.99
N LEU A 85 0.31 -7.18 14.31
CA LEU A 85 1.64 -6.92 13.74
C LEU A 85 1.70 -7.05 12.22
N TRP A 86 0.95 -7.97 11.62
CA TRP A 86 0.94 -8.11 10.17
C TRP A 86 0.30 -6.90 9.46
N GLY A 87 -0.73 -6.29 10.04
CA GLY A 87 -1.29 -5.02 9.56
C GLY A 87 -0.24 -3.92 9.59
N LEU A 88 0.50 -3.81 10.71
CA LEU A 88 1.60 -2.88 10.85
C LEU A 88 2.73 -3.16 9.85
N SER A 89 3.12 -4.42 9.68
CA SER A 89 4.17 -4.80 8.71
C SER A 89 3.77 -4.47 7.27
N GLY A 90 2.50 -4.66 6.92
CA GLY A 90 1.94 -4.24 5.64
C GLY A 90 2.04 -2.74 5.42
N PHE A 91 1.68 -1.95 6.44
CA PHE A 91 1.74 -0.50 6.42
C PHE A 91 3.18 0.02 6.31
N MET A 92 4.10 -0.48 7.13
CA MET A 92 5.53 -0.16 7.01
C MET A 92 6.09 -0.57 5.65
N GLY A 93 5.70 -1.75 5.16
CA GLY A 93 6.07 -2.21 3.82
C GLY A 93 5.54 -1.33 2.69
N LEU A 94 4.39 -0.67 2.88
CA LEU A 94 3.88 0.32 1.94
C LEU A 94 4.84 1.52 1.83
N PHE A 95 5.33 2.07 2.95
CA PHE A 95 6.30 3.16 2.95
C PHE A 95 7.62 2.75 2.28
N HIS A 96 8.21 1.65 2.71
CA HIS A 96 9.51 1.21 2.18
C HIS A 96 9.44 0.90 0.68
N ARG A 97 8.36 0.23 0.23
CA ARG A 97 8.25 -0.18 -1.16
C ARG A 97 7.70 0.88 -2.11
N THR A 98 7.11 1.96 -1.58
CA THR A 98 6.64 3.06 -2.42
C THR A 98 7.53 4.27 -2.30
N PHE A 99 7.65 4.86 -1.12
CA PHE A 99 8.35 6.15 -0.96
C PHE A 99 9.86 6.06 -1.02
N PHE A 100 10.43 4.91 -0.62
CA PHE A 100 11.85 4.60 -0.83
C PHE A 100 12.06 3.66 -2.02
N GLY A 101 10.99 3.01 -2.50
CA GLY A 101 11.00 2.20 -3.70
C GLY A 101 11.81 0.91 -3.59
N PHE A 102 11.85 0.28 -2.42
CA PHE A 102 12.69 -0.89 -2.18
C PHE A 102 12.27 -2.10 -3.01
N GLU A 103 13.18 -2.57 -3.85
CA GLU A 103 13.12 -3.84 -4.56
C GLU A 103 14.35 -4.68 -4.21
N PHE A 104 14.13 -5.71 -3.40
CA PHE A 104 15.20 -6.63 -2.97
C PHE A 104 15.44 -7.69 -4.03
N THR A 105 16.70 -7.85 -4.43
CA THR A 105 17.16 -8.90 -5.35
C THR A 105 18.34 -9.68 -4.75
N GLN A 106 18.82 -10.70 -5.43
CA GLN A 106 20.02 -11.42 -5.00
C GLN A 106 21.25 -10.53 -5.12
N GLU A 107 21.30 -9.69 -6.14
CA GLU A 107 22.42 -8.81 -6.48
C GLU A 107 22.48 -7.57 -5.57
N GLY A 108 21.33 -7.15 -5.00
CA GLY A 108 21.32 -5.95 -4.16
C GLY A 108 19.93 -5.38 -3.89
N LEU A 109 19.91 -4.12 -3.48
CA LEU A 109 18.75 -3.32 -3.24
C LEU A 109 18.62 -2.27 -4.35
N SER A 110 17.61 -2.40 -5.19
CA SER A 110 17.20 -1.35 -6.14
C SER A 110 16.21 -0.40 -5.48
N LEU A 111 16.34 0.89 -5.78
CA LEU A 111 15.44 1.94 -5.26
C LEU A 111 14.69 2.57 -6.43
N LYS A 112 13.36 2.41 -6.42
CA LYS A 112 12.44 2.97 -7.42
C LYS A 112 11.31 3.72 -6.73
N PRO A 113 11.58 4.88 -6.14
CA PRO A 113 10.57 5.63 -5.38
C PRO A 113 9.39 6.06 -6.27
N PHE A 114 8.22 6.09 -5.65
CA PHE A 114 7.02 6.72 -6.18
C PHE A 114 6.49 7.66 -5.10
N VAL A 115 6.55 8.95 -5.36
CA VAL A 115 6.20 9.98 -4.36
C VAL A 115 5.04 10.82 -4.85
N PRO A 116 3.86 10.70 -4.21
CA PRO A 116 2.71 11.55 -4.52
C PRO A 116 3.04 13.04 -4.45
N THR A 117 2.43 13.81 -5.35
CA THR A 117 2.64 15.26 -5.43
C THR A 117 2.28 15.98 -4.13
N VAL A 118 1.19 15.56 -3.48
CA VAL A 118 0.74 16.13 -2.20
C VAL A 118 1.68 15.81 -1.03
N LEU A 119 2.58 14.85 -1.21
CA LEU A 119 3.62 14.48 -0.24
C LEU A 119 5.01 14.94 -0.68
N ALA A 120 5.09 15.90 -1.61
CA ALA A 120 6.38 16.48 -2.00
C ALA A 120 7.16 16.98 -0.76
N GLY A 121 8.47 16.80 -0.80
CA GLY A 121 9.35 17.17 0.31
C GLY A 121 10.48 16.17 0.50
N THR A 122 11.18 16.26 1.63
CA THR A 122 12.28 15.37 1.97
C THR A 122 11.86 14.34 3.01
N ARG A 123 12.18 13.08 2.77
CA ARG A 123 12.03 11.98 3.71
C ARG A 123 13.33 11.25 3.88
N LYS A 124 13.58 10.81 5.10
CA LYS A 124 14.81 10.11 5.46
C LYS A 124 14.50 8.78 6.12
N LEU A 125 15.33 7.81 5.85
CA LEU A 125 15.39 6.55 6.56
C LEU A 125 16.83 6.39 7.04
N GLU A 126 17.04 6.57 8.33
CA GLU A 126 18.36 6.58 8.95
C GLU A 126 18.66 5.22 9.56
N ALA A 127 19.92 4.82 9.46
CA ALA A 127 20.45 3.60 10.07
C ALA A 127 19.70 2.33 9.63
N PHE A 128 19.17 2.29 8.41
CA PHE A 128 18.44 1.12 7.91
C PHE A 128 19.39 -0.07 7.74
N PRO A 129 19.18 -1.18 8.48
CA PRO A 129 20.01 -2.34 8.36
C PRO A 129 19.67 -3.11 7.07
N TYR A 130 20.66 -3.30 6.22
CA TYR A 130 20.53 -4.10 5.01
C TYR A 130 21.74 -5.03 4.86
N ARG A 131 21.52 -6.33 5.01
CA ARG A 131 22.59 -7.36 4.99
C ARG A 131 23.72 -7.02 5.99
N ASN A 132 24.95 -6.80 5.50
CA ASN A 132 26.13 -6.47 6.31
C ASN A 132 26.43 -4.96 6.33
N MET A 133 25.45 -4.12 5.98
CA MET A 133 25.62 -2.68 5.91
C MET A 133 24.51 -1.93 6.64
N GLN A 134 24.71 -0.65 6.82
CA GLN A 134 23.75 0.31 7.35
C GLN A 134 23.61 1.43 6.33
N LEU A 135 22.35 1.74 5.94
CA LEU A 135 22.06 2.73 4.92
C LEU A 135 21.36 3.93 5.54
N ASP A 136 21.84 5.13 5.19
CA ASP A 136 21.14 6.38 5.38
C ASP A 136 20.58 6.83 4.03
N ILE A 137 19.24 6.79 3.88
CA ILE A 137 18.58 7.01 2.59
C ILE A 137 17.75 8.28 2.68
N THR A 138 18.00 9.22 1.77
CA THR A 138 17.22 10.45 1.63
C THR A 138 16.55 10.45 0.26
N VAL A 139 15.23 10.68 0.24
CA VAL A 139 14.45 10.86 -0.99
C VAL A 139 13.77 12.23 -0.91
N SER A 140 14.00 13.09 -1.88
CA SER A 140 13.44 14.44 -1.94
C SER A 140 12.65 14.69 -3.23
N GLY A 141 11.72 15.65 -3.18
CA GLY A 141 10.84 15.97 -4.31
C GLY A 141 9.60 15.08 -4.37
N SER A 142 9.00 14.98 -5.55
CA SER A 142 7.83 14.16 -5.89
C SER A 142 7.93 13.64 -7.32
N GLY A 143 7.07 12.69 -7.68
CA GLY A 143 7.03 12.09 -9.00
C GLY A 143 7.41 10.61 -8.97
N ASN A 144 7.60 10.06 -10.16
CA ASN A 144 7.94 8.65 -10.38
C ASN A 144 9.23 8.45 -11.18
N GLU A 145 9.97 9.54 -11.43
CA GLU A 145 11.25 9.50 -12.11
C GLU A 145 12.35 10.01 -11.19
N ILE A 146 13.53 9.41 -11.28
CA ILE A 146 14.72 9.88 -10.58
C ILE A 146 15.39 10.97 -11.41
N ALA A 147 15.54 12.17 -10.85
CA ALA A 147 16.28 13.25 -11.46
C ALA A 147 17.79 13.08 -11.26
N SER A 148 18.19 12.68 -10.06
CA SER A 148 19.57 12.36 -9.70
C SER A 148 19.62 11.36 -8.56
N CYS A 149 20.69 10.56 -8.52
CA CYS A 149 21.02 9.71 -7.40
C CYS A 149 22.51 9.86 -7.07
N LEU A 150 22.81 9.99 -5.80
CA LEU A 150 24.17 9.95 -5.27
C LEU A 150 24.27 8.78 -4.29
N VAL A 151 25.34 8.01 -4.40
CA VAL A 151 25.74 7.03 -3.41
C VAL A 151 27.09 7.43 -2.86
N ASP A 152 27.19 7.59 -1.55
CA ASP A 152 28.37 8.13 -0.85
C ASP A 152 28.88 9.43 -1.47
N GLY A 153 27.96 10.31 -1.86
CA GLY A 153 28.24 11.61 -2.47
C GLY A 153 28.69 11.57 -3.95
N GLN A 154 28.72 10.38 -4.57
CA GLN A 154 29.09 10.22 -5.97
C GLN A 154 27.88 9.89 -6.85
N PRO A 155 27.77 10.45 -8.06
CA PRO A 155 26.71 10.06 -9.01
C PRO A 155 26.72 8.57 -9.27
N ALA A 156 25.57 7.93 -9.11
CA ALA A 156 25.41 6.48 -9.28
C ALA A 156 23.98 6.11 -9.69
N ASP A 157 23.79 4.88 -10.12
CA ASP A 157 22.47 4.28 -10.23
C ASP A 157 21.84 4.12 -8.85
N ALA A 158 20.51 4.14 -8.78
CA ALA A 158 19.77 3.93 -7.54
C ALA A 158 19.76 2.43 -7.16
N PHE A 159 20.95 1.91 -6.89
CA PHE A 159 21.22 0.51 -6.60
C PHE A 159 22.36 0.36 -5.59
N VAL A 160 22.15 -0.47 -4.59
CA VAL A 160 23.14 -0.79 -3.55
C VAL A 160 23.49 -2.28 -3.68
N PRO A 161 24.74 -2.64 -4.04
CA PRO A 161 25.17 -4.02 -4.19
C PRO A 161 25.06 -4.83 -2.89
N ALA A 162 24.78 -6.12 -3.04
CA ALA A 162 24.54 -7.02 -1.91
C ALA A 162 25.77 -7.36 -1.07
N ASP A 163 26.94 -7.23 -1.66
CA ASP A 163 28.26 -7.60 -1.07
C ASP A 163 28.94 -6.44 -0.34
N TRP A 164 28.35 -5.25 -0.38
CA TRP A 164 28.88 -4.11 0.35
C TRP A 164 28.77 -4.31 1.87
N THR A 165 29.62 -3.61 2.61
CA THR A 165 29.69 -3.64 4.08
C THR A 165 29.93 -2.25 4.63
N GLY A 166 29.52 -2.00 5.87
CA GLY A 166 29.76 -0.73 6.54
C GLY A 166 28.58 0.23 6.44
N LYS A 167 28.87 1.53 6.41
CA LYS A 167 27.84 2.58 6.35
C LYS A 167 27.89 3.26 5.00
N HIS A 168 26.72 3.41 4.39
CA HIS A 168 26.58 4.07 3.09
C HIS A 168 25.41 5.07 3.11
N THR A 169 25.54 6.12 2.31
CA THR A 169 24.50 7.12 2.10
C THR A 169 23.92 6.97 0.69
N VAL A 170 22.59 7.13 0.55
CA VAL A 170 21.91 7.20 -0.72
C VAL A 170 21.02 8.44 -0.76
N GLU A 171 21.24 9.31 -1.72
CA GLU A 171 20.48 10.54 -1.89
C GLU A 171 19.79 10.54 -3.26
N ILE A 172 18.46 10.55 -3.25
CA ILE A 172 17.63 10.52 -4.47
C ILE A 172 16.82 11.81 -4.55
N VAL A 173 16.86 12.45 -5.70
CA VAL A 173 15.98 13.55 -6.06
C VAL A 173 14.97 13.08 -7.07
N MET A 174 13.69 13.22 -6.74
CA MET A 174 12.58 12.84 -7.59
C MET A 174 12.15 13.98 -8.50
N LYS A 175 11.60 13.62 -9.67
CA LYS A 175 10.99 14.55 -10.63
C LYS A 175 9.79 13.89 -11.33
N GLY A 176 9.18 14.67 -12.21
CA GLY A 176 8.06 14.23 -13.05
C GLY A 176 6.71 14.53 -12.43
N GLU A 177 5.71 14.52 -13.28
CA GLU A 177 4.32 14.68 -12.91
C GLU A 177 3.61 13.33 -13.00
N HIS A 178 2.76 13.06 -12.03
CA HIS A 178 1.90 11.89 -12.09
C HIS A 178 0.80 12.10 -13.13
N LYS A 179 0.50 11.05 -13.86
CA LYS A 179 -0.66 11.06 -14.77
C LYS A 179 -1.94 11.25 -13.95
N PRO A 180 -2.94 11.97 -14.47
CA PRO A 180 -4.25 12.05 -13.85
C PRO A 180 -4.76 10.65 -13.52
N SER A 181 -5.18 10.46 -12.29
CA SER A 181 -5.64 9.16 -11.79
C SER A 181 -6.90 9.31 -10.99
N SER A 182 -7.68 8.23 -10.90
CA SER A 182 -8.94 8.21 -10.17
C SER A 182 -9.17 6.85 -9.53
N ILE A 183 -10.09 6.82 -8.58
CA ILE A 183 -10.64 5.59 -8.00
C ILE A 183 -12.16 5.59 -8.14
N ASN A 184 -12.73 4.41 -8.21
CA ASN A 184 -14.18 4.24 -8.17
C ASN A 184 -14.60 3.82 -6.76
N LEU A 185 -15.07 4.79 -5.98
CA LEU A 185 -15.61 4.54 -4.64
C LEU A 185 -17.03 3.98 -4.74
N VAL A 186 -17.28 2.91 -4.04
CA VAL A 186 -18.58 2.24 -3.97
C VAL A 186 -19.03 2.08 -2.52
N GLY A 187 -20.31 2.32 -2.26
CA GLY A 187 -20.90 2.17 -0.93
C GLY A 187 -21.31 0.74 -0.58
N TYR A 188 -21.48 -0.10 -1.61
CA TYR A 188 -21.90 -1.50 -1.44
C TYR A 188 -21.37 -2.36 -2.58
N ILE A 189 -20.87 -3.55 -2.25
CA ILE A 189 -20.36 -4.53 -3.21
C ILE A 189 -21.09 -5.85 -2.97
N GLY A 190 -22.38 -5.88 -3.22
CA GLY A 190 -23.19 -7.11 -3.15
C GLY A 190 -23.02 -7.99 -4.38
N MET A 191 -23.29 -9.27 -4.21
CA MET A 191 -23.47 -10.20 -5.33
C MET A 191 -24.70 -9.79 -6.15
N PRO A 192 -24.69 -9.97 -7.47
CA PRO A 192 -25.90 -9.99 -8.26
C PRO A 192 -26.88 -11.01 -7.68
N GLU A 193 -28.17 -10.75 -7.85
CA GLU A 193 -29.19 -11.74 -7.49
C GLU A 193 -28.93 -13.07 -8.23
N THR A 194 -29.22 -14.17 -7.55
CA THR A 194 -29.12 -15.49 -8.17
C THR A 194 -30.02 -15.56 -9.41
N PRO A 195 -29.49 -15.92 -10.59
CA PRO A 195 -30.33 -16.04 -11.78
C PRO A 195 -31.48 -17.01 -11.56
N VAL A 196 -32.68 -16.58 -11.88
CA VAL A 196 -33.84 -17.46 -11.89
C VAL A 196 -33.83 -18.22 -13.21
N VAL A 197 -33.54 -19.51 -13.14
CA VAL A 197 -33.54 -20.40 -14.30
C VAL A 197 -34.85 -21.14 -14.36
N GLN A 198 -35.57 -20.99 -15.45
CA GLN A 198 -36.82 -21.72 -15.69
C GLN A 198 -36.63 -22.71 -16.85
N LEU A 199 -37.02 -23.96 -16.62
CA LEU A 199 -37.11 -24.94 -17.67
C LEU A 199 -38.35 -24.66 -18.52
N SER A 200 -38.15 -24.35 -19.80
CA SER A 200 -39.22 -24.22 -20.78
C SER A 200 -39.11 -25.36 -21.79
N ALA A 201 -40.16 -26.18 -21.87
CA ALA A 201 -40.23 -27.33 -22.80
C ALA A 201 -39.02 -28.31 -22.69
N GLY A 202 -38.52 -28.52 -21.46
CA GLY A 202 -37.41 -29.44 -21.22
C GLY A 202 -36.04 -28.94 -21.64
N LYS A 203 -35.88 -27.65 -21.92
CA LYS A 203 -34.61 -26.97 -22.22
C LYS A 203 -34.36 -25.88 -21.20
N LEU A 204 -33.08 -25.73 -20.79
CA LEU A 204 -32.57 -24.60 -20.00
C LEU A 204 -32.50 -23.35 -20.85
#